data_5ebe03206914c9938d001f98e3d7bc87
#
_entry.id   5ebe03206914c9938d001f98e3d7bc87
#
_cell.length_a   1.000
_cell.length_b   1.000
_cell.length_c   1.000
_cell.angle_alpha   90.00
_cell.angle_beta   90.00
_cell.angle_gamma   90.00
#
_symmetry.space_group_name_H-M   'P 1'
#
loop_
_entity.id
_entity.type
_entity.pdbx_description
1 polymer ?
#
loop_
_entity_poly.entity_id
_entity_poly.type
_entity_poly.pdbx_seq_one_letter_code
_entity_poly.pdbx_strand_id
1 'polypeptide(L)'
;MSVQANIVGRALPQIVEAIYDSIVDVGRWPSTLESICKLALGRLAMLAVVDTARNSARFSTSCGDPVLLEPLQRDYACEVPFFKAVPKMEVDIPFTVDSVYALQGPDARQNWLESRIVREWVEPNRLDDFFWVALMKQPARTGTLMVVTDKDRPQISARDIDLMSRLAPHVRRAVTIGDLFEAERRKADIFRSILESLDHPVLIVADDMQIIFANPAAEALLTETASVSSVRGQLSFAYANANTAIGRAVQLGTRDEFALGPSGINIPLVKAMSPAVAHVMSLARRDISARISPRAAAAIFIAAAGAASVPALEAIAALFGLTAAEKRVAGHVAAGLTRREIAAASGVSDGTVKSQLATIFDKTATGDQRELELLMRELTPPLRSA
;
A
#
# COMPACT_ATOMS: atom_id res chain seq x y z
N MET A 1 -1.38 25.94 45.39
CA MET A 1 -1.24 25.09 44.16
C MET A 1 -2.60 25.11 43.46
N SER A 2 -2.71 25.70 42.27
CA SER A 2 -4.00 25.99 41.65
C SER A 2 -4.72 24.73 41.15
N VAL A 3 -6.06 24.75 41.15
CA VAL A 3 -6.96 23.69 40.65
C VAL A 3 -6.53 23.22 39.23
N GLN A 4 -6.05 24.12 38.40
CA GLN A 4 -5.54 23.86 37.08
C GLN A 4 -4.26 23.01 37.05
N ALA A 5 -3.37 23.10 38.07
CA ALA A 5 -2.17 22.24 38.19
C ALA A 5 -2.55 20.77 38.45
N ASN A 6 -3.63 20.56 39.17
CA ASN A 6 -4.13 19.23 39.49
C ASN A 6 -4.86 18.59 38.28
N ILE A 7 -5.54 19.40 37.46
CA ILE A 7 -6.19 18.94 36.21
C ILE A 7 -5.14 18.50 35.19
N VAL A 8 -4.09 19.29 34.96
CA VAL A 8 -3.00 18.97 34.05
C VAL A 8 -2.25 17.70 34.50
N GLY A 9 -1.99 17.57 35.80
CA GLY A 9 -1.29 16.40 36.36
C GLY A 9 -2.05 15.08 36.17
N ARG A 10 -3.39 15.12 36.11
CA ARG A 10 -4.24 13.95 35.87
C ARG A 10 -4.48 13.70 34.38
N ALA A 11 -4.57 14.75 33.56
CA ALA A 11 -4.86 14.63 32.13
C ALA A 11 -3.64 14.19 31.31
N LEU A 12 -2.44 14.60 31.69
CA LEU A 12 -1.23 14.32 30.94
C LEU A 12 -0.95 12.82 30.71
N PRO A 13 -1.02 11.94 31.74
CA PRO A 13 -0.83 10.50 31.54
C PRO A 13 -1.86 9.89 30.58
N GLN A 14 -3.13 10.29 30.70
CA GLN A 14 -4.21 9.81 29.83
C GLN A 14 -4.02 10.23 28.35
N ILE A 15 -3.54 11.45 28.13
CA ILE A 15 -3.22 11.93 26.78
C ILE A 15 -2.01 11.18 26.22
N VAL A 16 -0.99 10.91 27.04
CA VAL A 16 0.16 10.10 26.61
C VAL A 16 -0.27 8.69 26.24
N GLU A 17 -1.15 8.07 27.01
CA GLU A 17 -1.74 6.75 26.68
C GLU A 17 -2.48 6.82 25.34
N ALA A 18 -3.37 7.80 25.14
CA ALA A 18 -4.10 7.99 23.91
C ALA A 18 -3.18 8.23 22.69
N ILE A 19 -2.06 8.94 22.87
CA ILE A 19 -1.05 9.12 21.82
C ILE A 19 -0.47 7.77 21.38
N TYR A 20 -0.12 6.88 22.31
CA TYR A 20 0.42 5.57 21.98
C TYR A 20 -0.63 4.61 21.43
N ASP A 21 -1.87 4.68 21.91
CA ASP A 21 -3.00 3.94 21.31
C ASP A 21 -3.23 4.30 19.84
N SER A 22 -2.98 5.56 19.48
CA SER A 22 -3.11 6.04 18.11
C SER A 22 -2.07 5.46 17.13
N ILE A 23 -1.02 4.78 17.64
CA ILE A 23 -0.07 4.03 16.80
C ILE A 23 -0.76 2.78 16.21
N VAL A 24 -1.54 2.08 17.04
CA VAL A 24 -2.20 0.84 16.67
C VAL A 24 -3.47 1.12 15.87
N ASP A 25 -4.23 2.13 16.30
CA ASP A 25 -5.46 2.57 15.65
C ASP A 25 -5.34 4.04 15.22
N VAL A 26 -4.94 4.24 13.96
CA VAL A 26 -4.75 5.58 13.36
C VAL A 26 -6.04 6.41 13.39
N GLY A 27 -7.22 5.77 13.43
CA GLY A 27 -8.51 6.43 13.53
C GLY A 27 -8.71 7.19 14.86
N ARG A 28 -7.89 6.91 15.89
CA ARG A 28 -7.94 7.61 17.19
C ARG A 28 -7.24 8.98 17.20
N TRP A 29 -6.39 9.29 16.22
CA TRP A 29 -5.68 10.56 16.19
C TRP A 29 -6.57 11.80 16.32
N PRO A 30 -7.74 11.93 15.66
CA PRO A 30 -8.59 13.10 15.80
C PRO A 30 -9.01 13.35 17.27
N SER A 31 -9.44 12.32 17.99
CA SER A 31 -9.84 12.42 19.42
C SER A 31 -8.65 12.69 20.35
N THR A 32 -7.48 12.15 20.01
CA THR A 32 -6.22 12.41 20.74
C THR A 32 -5.80 13.87 20.55
N LEU A 33 -5.86 14.38 19.32
CA LEU A 33 -5.60 15.80 19.04
C LEU A 33 -6.60 16.71 19.72
N GLU A 34 -7.88 16.34 19.78
CA GLU A 34 -8.90 17.09 20.52
C GLU A 34 -8.54 17.20 22.01
N SER A 35 -8.03 16.13 22.61
CA SER A 35 -7.57 16.14 24.00
C SER A 35 -6.35 17.05 24.20
N ILE A 36 -5.38 17.03 23.28
CA ILE A 36 -4.23 17.93 23.27
C ILE A 36 -4.70 19.38 23.10
N CYS A 37 -5.58 19.63 22.13
CA CYS A 37 -6.14 20.94 21.83
C CYS A 37 -6.85 21.53 23.06
N LYS A 38 -7.73 20.77 23.71
CA LYS A 38 -8.43 21.18 24.96
C LYS A 38 -7.44 21.47 26.09
N LEU A 39 -6.41 20.65 26.27
CA LEU A 39 -5.39 20.86 27.30
C LEU A 39 -4.61 22.15 27.07
N ALA A 40 -4.33 22.48 25.80
CA ALA A 40 -3.66 23.71 25.38
C ALA A 40 -4.59 24.92 25.25
N LEU A 41 -5.88 24.78 25.56
CA LEU A 41 -6.91 25.80 25.35
C LEU A 41 -6.94 26.32 23.90
N GLY A 42 -6.76 25.40 22.95
CA GLY A 42 -6.77 25.70 21.51
C GLY A 42 -8.17 25.60 20.90
N ARG A 43 -8.33 26.20 19.72
CA ARG A 43 -9.53 26.13 18.88
C ARG A 43 -9.46 24.99 17.86
N LEU A 44 -8.28 24.74 17.35
CA LEU A 44 -8.02 23.65 16.43
C LEU A 44 -6.59 23.11 16.62
N ALA A 45 -6.37 21.86 16.23
CA ALA A 45 -5.06 21.28 16.17
C ALA A 45 -4.88 20.49 14.86
N MET A 46 -3.64 20.48 14.36
CA MET A 46 -3.25 19.75 13.17
C MET A 46 -1.95 18.99 13.42
N LEU A 47 -1.92 17.75 12.98
CA LEU A 47 -0.74 16.90 12.96
C LEU A 47 -0.51 16.47 11.52
N ALA A 48 0.65 16.75 10.97
CA ALA A 48 0.96 16.40 9.60
C ALA A 48 2.39 15.87 9.46
N VAL A 49 2.54 14.88 8.57
CA VAL A 49 3.83 14.41 8.05
C VAL A 49 3.80 14.60 6.54
N VAL A 50 4.73 15.40 6.04
CA VAL A 50 4.82 15.78 4.64
C VAL A 50 6.07 15.15 4.01
N ASP A 51 5.92 14.58 2.81
CA ASP A 51 7.04 14.23 1.94
C ASP A 51 7.53 15.51 1.26
N THR A 52 8.69 15.99 1.68
CA THR A 52 9.25 17.28 1.19
C THR A 52 9.70 17.21 -0.27
N ALA A 53 10.07 16.01 -0.76
CA ALA A 53 10.49 15.84 -2.15
C ALA A 53 9.31 15.87 -3.13
N ARG A 54 8.14 15.39 -2.68
CA ARG A 54 6.92 15.32 -3.49
C ARG A 54 5.92 16.43 -3.17
N ASN A 55 6.20 17.22 -2.15
CA ASN A 55 5.29 18.23 -1.59
C ASN A 55 3.88 17.67 -1.35
N SER A 56 3.78 16.48 -0.79
CA SER A 56 2.53 15.78 -0.54
C SER A 56 2.43 15.32 0.90
N ALA A 57 1.23 15.42 1.47
CA ALA A 57 0.98 14.87 2.80
C ALA A 57 1.03 13.34 2.76
N ARG A 58 1.89 12.75 3.60
CA ARG A 58 1.92 11.30 3.85
C ARG A 58 0.89 10.89 4.89
N PHE A 59 0.74 11.73 5.89
CA PHE A 59 -0.23 11.61 6.95
C PHE A 59 -0.67 13.03 7.34
N SER A 60 -1.96 13.23 7.46
CA SER A 60 -2.52 14.48 7.97
C SER A 60 -3.80 14.17 8.74
N THR A 61 -3.89 14.70 9.94
CA THR A 61 -5.09 14.62 10.77
C THR A 61 -5.29 15.91 11.54
N SER A 62 -6.52 16.22 11.86
CA SER A 62 -6.87 17.48 12.52
C SER A 62 -8.08 17.29 13.42
N CYS A 63 -8.24 18.20 14.36
CA CYS A 63 -9.45 18.37 15.17
C CYS A 63 -9.83 19.86 15.25
N GLY A 64 -11.08 20.14 15.45
CA GLY A 64 -11.64 21.49 15.56
C GLY A 64 -12.88 21.67 14.71
N ASP A 65 -13.37 22.93 14.64
CA ASP A 65 -14.54 23.27 13.84
C ASP A 65 -14.24 23.10 12.34
N PRO A 66 -15.03 22.31 11.60
CA PRO A 66 -14.89 22.16 10.15
C PRO A 66 -14.89 23.48 9.39
N VAL A 67 -15.64 24.48 9.85
CA VAL A 67 -15.68 25.83 9.25
C VAL A 67 -14.30 26.49 9.26
N LEU A 68 -13.46 26.19 10.26
CA LEU A 68 -12.08 26.67 10.35
C LEU A 68 -11.11 25.79 9.57
N LEU A 69 -11.30 24.47 9.62
CA LEU A 69 -10.34 23.50 9.08
C LEU A 69 -10.40 23.40 7.56
N GLU A 70 -11.60 23.38 6.96
CA GLU A 70 -11.76 23.21 5.51
C GLU A 70 -11.06 24.30 4.69
N PRO A 71 -11.26 25.63 4.99
CA PRO A 71 -10.54 26.68 4.28
C PRO A 71 -9.02 26.59 4.48
N LEU A 72 -8.58 26.30 5.72
CA LEU A 72 -7.16 26.17 6.02
C LEU A 72 -6.49 25.09 5.17
N GLN A 73 -7.13 23.93 5.04
CA GLN A 73 -6.58 22.81 4.28
C GLN A 73 -6.66 23.01 2.76
N ARG A 74 -7.77 23.58 2.28
CA ARG A 74 -8.01 23.76 0.84
C ARG A 74 -7.27 24.95 0.25
N ASP A 75 -7.35 26.12 0.93
CA ASP A 75 -6.98 27.39 0.33
C ASP A 75 -5.64 27.92 0.86
N TYR A 76 -5.22 27.53 2.06
CA TYR A 76 -4.05 28.13 2.74
C TYR A 76 -2.94 27.12 3.09
N ALA A 77 -3.09 25.83 2.82
CA ALA A 77 -2.12 24.80 3.22
C ALA A 77 -0.68 25.09 2.71
N CYS A 78 -0.55 25.71 1.53
CA CYS A 78 0.72 26.06 0.93
C CYS A 78 1.15 27.53 1.20
N GLU A 79 0.24 28.36 1.73
CA GLU A 79 0.45 29.79 1.92
C GLU A 79 0.93 30.17 3.33
N VAL A 80 1.06 29.19 4.24
CA VAL A 80 1.51 29.46 5.61
C VAL A 80 2.99 29.85 5.57
N PRO A 81 3.34 31.16 5.75
CA PRO A 81 4.72 31.64 5.63
C PRO A 81 5.66 30.92 6.60
N PHE A 82 5.10 30.36 7.66
CA PHE A 82 5.84 29.68 8.71
C PHE A 82 6.48 28.36 8.31
N PHE A 83 6.04 27.69 7.25
CA PHE A 83 6.71 26.47 6.77
C PHE A 83 8.20 26.72 6.45
N LYS A 84 8.56 27.94 6.06
CA LYS A 84 9.97 28.33 5.85
C LYS A 84 10.80 28.35 7.14
N ALA A 85 10.17 28.42 8.31
CA ALA A 85 10.85 28.39 9.60
C ALA A 85 11.15 26.94 10.06
N VAL A 86 10.38 25.95 9.64
CA VAL A 86 10.50 24.55 10.11
C VAL A 86 11.94 24.00 10.04
N PRO A 87 12.73 24.24 8.98
CA PRO A 87 14.13 23.80 8.95
C PRO A 87 15.00 24.37 10.08
N LYS A 88 14.64 25.56 10.58
CA LYS A 88 15.38 26.26 11.65
C LYS A 88 14.85 25.95 13.05
N MET A 89 13.64 25.40 13.19
CA MET A 89 13.05 25.03 14.48
C MET A 89 13.80 23.85 15.11
N GLU A 90 13.93 23.84 16.40
CA GLU A 90 14.40 22.67 17.14
C GLU A 90 13.27 21.64 17.29
N VAL A 91 13.64 20.36 17.19
CA VAL A 91 12.67 19.25 17.34
C VAL A 91 12.22 19.18 18.79
N ASP A 92 10.93 18.89 18.99
CA ASP A 92 10.25 18.79 20.30
C ASP A 92 10.15 20.12 21.09
N ILE A 93 10.64 21.22 20.54
CA ILE A 93 10.50 22.54 21.16
C ILE A 93 9.27 23.25 20.57
N PRO A 94 8.31 23.68 21.40
CA PRO A 94 7.17 24.47 20.92
C PRO A 94 7.59 25.90 20.61
N PHE A 95 7.16 26.38 19.45
CA PHE A 95 7.33 27.75 18.99
C PHE A 95 5.96 28.45 19.01
N THR A 96 5.96 29.71 19.44
CA THR A 96 4.84 30.63 19.30
C THR A 96 5.03 31.49 18.04
N VAL A 97 4.03 32.28 17.67
CA VAL A 97 4.11 33.23 16.55
C VAL A 97 5.36 34.10 16.68
N ASP A 98 5.59 34.70 17.85
CA ASP A 98 6.72 35.60 18.07
C ASP A 98 8.09 34.89 17.94
N SER A 99 8.19 33.66 18.44
CA SER A 99 9.43 32.90 18.30
C SER A 99 9.71 32.49 16.85
N VAL A 100 8.67 32.25 16.05
CA VAL A 100 8.82 31.98 14.61
C VAL A 100 9.27 33.24 13.86
N TYR A 101 8.74 34.41 14.22
CA TYR A 101 9.26 35.68 13.63
C TYR A 101 10.76 35.86 13.89
N ALA A 102 11.20 35.61 15.12
CA ALA A 102 12.63 35.72 15.47
C ALA A 102 13.50 34.79 14.58
N LEU A 103 13.02 33.64 14.16
CA LEU A 103 13.75 32.71 13.26
C LEU A 103 13.81 33.20 11.81
N GLN A 104 12.80 33.94 11.36
CA GLN A 104 12.65 34.34 9.96
C GLN A 104 13.30 35.71 9.63
N GLY A 105 13.49 36.56 10.62
CA GLY A 105 14.13 37.88 10.47
C GLY A 105 13.19 39.05 10.71
N PRO A 106 13.70 40.30 10.57
CA PRO A 106 13.01 41.51 11.03
C PRO A 106 11.66 41.78 10.31
N ASP A 107 11.55 41.42 9.05
CA ASP A 107 10.36 41.71 8.25
C ASP A 107 9.27 40.63 8.41
N ALA A 108 9.56 39.56 9.15
CA ALA A 108 8.66 38.37 9.23
C ALA A 108 7.29 38.71 9.81
N ARG A 109 7.25 39.57 10.84
CA ARG A 109 5.99 39.99 11.45
C ARG A 109 5.15 40.81 10.49
N GLN A 110 5.75 41.74 9.75
CA GLN A 110 5.05 42.58 8.78
C GLN A 110 4.49 41.72 7.63
N ASN A 111 5.32 40.84 7.09
CA ASN A 111 4.94 39.91 6.03
C ASN A 111 3.76 38.98 6.44
N TRP A 112 3.76 38.57 7.71
CA TRP A 112 2.63 37.77 8.25
C TRP A 112 1.35 38.57 8.31
N LEU A 113 1.39 39.77 8.94
CA LEU A 113 0.22 40.62 9.10
C LEU A 113 -0.38 41.05 7.75
N GLU A 114 0.42 41.21 6.72
CA GLU A 114 0.01 41.55 5.36
C GLU A 114 -0.39 40.33 4.52
N SER A 115 -0.19 39.13 5.03
CA SER A 115 -0.50 37.91 4.30
C SER A 115 -2.01 37.71 4.08
N ARG A 116 -2.35 37.02 3.00
CA ARG A 116 -3.74 36.71 2.65
C ARG A 116 -4.42 35.87 3.75
N ILE A 117 -3.71 34.88 4.30
CA ILE A 117 -4.23 34.01 5.35
C ILE A 117 -4.64 34.80 6.61
N VAL A 118 -3.87 35.81 7.00
CA VAL A 118 -4.23 36.63 8.16
C VAL A 118 -5.50 37.42 7.91
N ARG A 119 -5.61 38.09 6.80
CA ARG A 119 -6.74 38.95 6.47
C ARG A 119 -8.04 38.17 6.22
N GLU A 120 -7.95 37.01 5.58
CA GLU A 120 -9.12 36.28 5.13
C GLU A 120 -9.53 35.15 6.08
N TRP A 121 -8.60 34.66 6.94
CA TRP A 121 -8.88 33.52 7.79
C TRP A 121 -8.55 33.77 9.28
N VAL A 122 -7.38 34.29 9.64
CA VAL A 122 -6.98 34.49 11.06
C VAL A 122 -7.87 35.54 11.73
N GLU A 123 -7.92 36.76 11.18
CA GLU A 123 -8.64 37.89 11.77
C GLU A 123 -10.16 37.68 11.81
N PRO A 124 -10.84 37.25 10.73
CA PRO A 124 -12.30 37.04 10.76
C PRO A 124 -12.73 35.97 11.76
N ASN A 125 -11.88 34.98 12.03
CA ASN A 125 -12.17 33.89 12.98
C ASN A 125 -11.65 34.16 14.39
N ARG A 126 -11.15 35.38 14.66
CA ARG A 126 -10.60 35.81 15.96
C ARG A 126 -9.49 34.90 16.49
N LEU A 127 -8.71 34.33 15.58
CA LEU A 127 -7.52 33.54 15.94
C LEU A 127 -6.37 34.49 16.29
N ASP A 128 -5.43 34.05 17.13
CA ASP A 128 -4.35 34.92 17.62
C ASP A 128 -2.99 34.27 17.52
N ASP A 129 -2.71 33.28 18.36
CA ASP A 129 -1.39 32.65 18.50
C ASP A 129 -1.48 31.15 18.24
N PHE A 130 -0.33 30.51 18.23
CA PHE A 130 -0.27 29.05 18.06
C PHE A 130 0.95 28.46 18.79
N PHE A 131 0.81 27.18 19.13
CA PHE A 131 1.96 26.32 19.37
C PHE A 131 2.30 25.59 18.09
N TRP A 132 3.53 25.70 17.65
CA TRP A 132 4.02 24.94 16.51
C TRP A 132 5.26 24.16 16.89
N VAL A 133 5.19 22.84 16.74
CA VAL A 133 6.26 21.92 17.14
C VAL A 133 6.75 21.18 15.91
N ALA A 134 8.04 21.25 15.64
CA ALA A 134 8.69 20.37 14.68
C ALA A 134 8.90 19.00 15.36
N LEU A 135 8.30 17.96 14.80
CA LEU A 135 8.40 16.59 15.31
C LEU A 135 9.52 15.81 14.63
N MET A 136 9.75 16.07 13.35
CA MET A 136 10.85 15.47 12.58
C MET A 136 11.30 16.39 11.45
N LYS A 137 12.61 16.36 11.15
CA LYS A 137 13.26 17.12 10.07
C LYS A 137 14.24 16.19 9.35
N GLN A 138 13.74 15.31 8.51
CA GLN A 138 14.55 14.45 7.66
C GLN A 138 14.59 15.03 6.24
N PRO A 139 15.61 14.74 5.40
CA PRO A 139 15.71 15.30 4.05
C PRO A 139 14.47 15.09 3.17
N ALA A 140 13.80 13.97 3.35
CA ALA A 140 12.60 13.60 2.59
C ALA A 140 11.30 13.75 3.40
N ARG A 141 11.34 14.16 4.68
CA ARG A 141 10.18 14.17 5.56
C ARG A 141 10.23 15.26 6.60
N THR A 142 9.13 15.99 6.73
CA THR A 142 8.91 16.95 7.79
C THR A 142 7.61 16.61 8.53
N GLY A 143 7.69 16.52 9.85
CA GLY A 143 6.52 16.30 10.71
C GLY A 143 6.30 17.48 11.62
N THR A 144 5.06 17.95 11.75
CA THR A 144 4.69 19.08 12.61
C THR A 144 3.39 18.83 13.36
N LEU A 145 3.33 19.33 14.59
CA LEU A 145 2.12 19.50 15.37
C LEU A 145 1.85 20.99 15.54
N MET A 146 0.65 21.43 15.23
CA MET A 146 0.20 22.80 15.42
C MET A 146 -1.07 22.82 16.25
N VAL A 147 -1.17 23.71 17.22
CA VAL A 147 -2.39 24.03 17.97
C VAL A 147 -2.60 25.52 17.87
N VAL A 148 -3.73 25.95 17.30
CA VAL A 148 -4.09 27.35 17.11
C VAL A 148 -5.01 27.78 18.24
N THR A 149 -4.77 28.98 18.77
CA THR A 149 -5.53 29.59 19.86
C THR A 149 -6.33 30.80 19.36
N ASP A 150 -7.23 31.31 20.15
CA ASP A 150 -8.03 32.49 19.83
C ASP A 150 -7.69 33.71 20.73
N LYS A 151 -8.21 34.88 20.34
CA LYS A 151 -7.99 36.15 21.06
C LYS A 151 -8.64 36.19 22.46
N ASP A 152 -9.58 35.30 22.75
CA ASP A 152 -10.25 35.27 24.06
C ASP A 152 -9.47 34.43 25.08
N ARG A 153 -8.42 33.74 24.62
CA ARG A 153 -7.49 32.99 25.48
C ARG A 153 -6.44 33.93 26.09
N PRO A 154 -6.03 33.72 27.38
CA PRO A 154 -4.83 34.36 27.91
C PRO A 154 -3.61 34.06 27.04
N GLN A 155 -2.66 34.99 26.98
CA GLN A 155 -1.40 34.79 26.23
C GLN A 155 -0.72 33.49 26.64
N ILE A 156 -0.03 32.87 25.67
CA ILE A 156 0.75 31.66 25.87
C ILE A 156 1.81 31.90 26.94
N SER A 157 1.74 31.15 28.01
CA SER A 157 2.66 31.27 29.17
C SER A 157 3.81 30.26 29.08
N ALA A 158 4.86 30.49 29.87
CA ALA A 158 5.97 29.53 30.01
C ALA A 158 5.49 28.13 30.46
N ARG A 159 4.39 28.08 31.23
CA ARG A 159 3.77 26.81 31.64
C ARG A 159 3.13 26.07 30.47
N ASP A 160 2.50 26.77 29.56
CA ASP A 160 1.91 26.18 28.37
C ASP A 160 3.01 25.61 27.45
N ILE A 161 4.12 26.33 27.34
CA ILE A 161 5.31 25.87 26.61
C ILE A 161 5.89 24.60 27.24
N ASP A 162 6.05 24.56 28.59
CA ASP A 162 6.52 23.38 29.32
C ASP A 162 5.60 22.18 29.08
N LEU A 163 4.29 22.39 29.13
CA LEU A 163 3.30 21.35 28.87
C LEU A 163 3.45 20.75 27.48
N MET A 164 3.51 21.59 26.46
CA MET A 164 3.67 21.15 25.07
C MET A 164 5.03 20.49 24.83
N SER A 165 6.10 20.97 25.47
CA SER A 165 7.43 20.35 25.43
C SER A 165 7.45 18.94 26.01
N ARG A 166 6.62 18.66 27.02
CA ARG A 166 6.48 17.31 27.59
C ARG A 166 5.69 16.37 26.68
N LEU A 167 4.69 16.88 25.96
CA LEU A 167 3.88 16.09 25.03
C LEU A 167 4.60 15.81 23.71
N ALA A 168 5.35 16.77 23.20
CA ALA A 168 5.96 16.72 21.87
C ALA A 168 6.81 15.45 21.63
N PRO A 169 7.69 15.00 22.55
CA PRO A 169 8.46 13.77 22.36
C PRO A 169 7.59 12.51 22.24
N HIS A 170 6.43 12.47 22.93
CA HIS A 170 5.50 11.34 22.82
C HIS A 170 4.80 11.34 21.48
N VAL A 171 4.30 12.50 21.02
CA VAL A 171 3.70 12.64 19.70
C VAL A 171 4.70 12.27 18.60
N ARG A 172 5.92 12.79 18.68
CA ARG A 172 7.00 12.45 17.74
C ARG A 172 7.28 10.96 17.66
N ARG A 173 7.42 10.30 18.81
CA ARG A 173 7.66 8.84 18.86
C ARG A 173 6.50 8.08 18.26
N ALA A 174 5.27 8.43 18.64
CA ALA A 174 4.08 7.77 18.10
C ALA A 174 3.95 7.93 16.58
N VAL A 175 4.15 9.15 16.07
CA VAL A 175 4.12 9.43 14.64
C VAL A 175 5.25 8.69 13.91
N THR A 176 6.46 8.67 14.48
CA THR A 176 7.60 7.96 13.86
C THR A 176 7.35 6.45 13.79
N ILE A 177 6.84 5.85 14.86
CA ILE A 177 6.50 4.43 14.89
C ILE A 177 5.35 4.14 13.94
N GLY A 178 4.30 4.96 13.96
CA GLY A 178 3.15 4.82 13.04
C GLY A 178 3.55 4.92 11.57
N ASP A 179 4.43 5.87 11.20
CA ASP A 179 4.93 6.00 9.82
C ASP A 179 5.76 4.77 9.39
N LEU A 180 6.52 4.16 10.31
CA LEU A 180 7.23 2.91 10.04
C LEU A 180 6.25 1.75 9.81
N PHE A 181 5.23 1.60 10.66
CA PHE A 181 4.19 0.59 10.48
C PHE A 181 3.43 0.76 9.18
N GLU A 182 3.04 2.00 8.84
CA GLU A 182 2.35 2.29 7.58
C GLU A 182 3.24 2.04 6.35
N ALA A 183 4.54 2.26 6.44
CA ALA A 183 5.47 1.94 5.37
C ALA A 183 5.58 0.43 5.14
N GLU A 184 5.68 -0.36 6.22
CA GLU A 184 5.71 -1.82 6.12
C GLU A 184 4.35 -2.39 5.65
N ARG A 185 3.25 -1.86 6.15
CA ARG A 185 1.89 -2.25 5.72
C ARG A 185 1.68 -2.01 4.23
N ARG A 186 2.07 -0.82 3.73
CA ARG A 186 2.00 -0.51 2.28
C ARG A 186 2.84 -1.46 1.43
N LYS A 187 4.03 -1.86 1.90
CA LYS A 187 4.84 -2.87 1.18
C LYS A 187 4.13 -4.22 1.12
N ALA A 188 3.52 -4.63 2.23
CA ALA A 188 2.74 -5.87 2.28
C ALA A 188 1.50 -5.82 1.37
N ASP A 189 0.79 -4.68 1.35
CA ASP A 189 -0.39 -4.48 0.50
C ASP A 189 -0.02 -4.49 -0.99
N ILE A 190 1.06 -3.81 -1.38
CA ILE A 190 1.58 -3.86 -2.77
C ILE A 190 1.94 -5.29 -3.16
N PHE A 191 2.63 -6.02 -2.28
CA PHE A 191 3.00 -7.40 -2.55
C PHE A 191 1.77 -8.30 -2.69
N ARG A 192 0.78 -8.13 -1.81
CA ARG A 192 -0.52 -8.81 -1.91
C ARG A 192 -1.21 -8.51 -3.23
N SER A 193 -1.32 -7.23 -3.61
CA SER A 193 -1.95 -6.83 -4.88
C SER A 193 -1.27 -7.45 -6.10
N ILE A 194 0.06 -7.56 -6.09
CA ILE A 194 0.80 -8.22 -7.16
C ILE A 194 0.42 -9.71 -7.22
N LEU A 195 0.41 -10.41 -6.07
CA LEU A 195 0.02 -11.82 -6.03
C LEU A 195 -1.43 -12.04 -6.48
N GLU A 196 -2.35 -11.16 -6.08
CA GLU A 196 -3.76 -11.20 -6.46
C GLU A 196 -3.97 -10.97 -7.96
N SER A 197 -3.07 -10.23 -8.62
CA SER A 197 -3.13 -9.98 -10.06
C SER A 197 -2.62 -11.13 -10.93
N LEU A 198 -1.99 -12.17 -10.34
CA LEU A 198 -1.46 -13.30 -11.10
C LEU A 198 -2.56 -14.25 -11.57
N ASP A 199 -2.49 -14.68 -12.83
CA ASP A 199 -3.39 -15.68 -13.42
C ASP A 199 -3.13 -17.10 -12.92
N HIS A 200 -1.91 -17.37 -12.45
CA HIS A 200 -1.53 -18.67 -11.94
C HIS A 200 -1.91 -18.82 -10.48
N PRO A 201 -2.46 -19.99 -10.06
CA PRO A 201 -2.72 -20.29 -8.65
C PRO A 201 -1.45 -20.15 -7.80
N VAL A 202 -1.52 -19.29 -6.79
CA VAL A 202 -0.46 -19.06 -5.80
C VAL A 202 -1.03 -19.24 -4.40
N LEU A 203 -0.43 -20.13 -3.63
CA LEU A 203 -0.76 -20.39 -2.24
C LEU A 203 0.47 -20.11 -1.37
N ILE A 204 0.27 -19.46 -0.24
CA ILE A 204 1.27 -19.33 0.79
C ILE A 204 0.81 -20.15 1.99
N VAL A 205 1.67 -21.04 2.46
CA VAL A 205 1.35 -21.98 3.53
C VAL A 205 2.33 -21.86 4.69
N ALA A 206 1.85 -22.21 5.88
CA ALA A 206 2.68 -22.46 7.05
C ALA A 206 3.36 -23.85 6.96
N ASP A 207 4.24 -24.13 7.90
CA ASP A 207 4.96 -25.40 8.02
C ASP A 207 4.05 -26.63 8.23
N ASP A 208 2.86 -26.40 8.81
CA ASP A 208 1.79 -27.38 9.01
C ASP A 208 0.79 -27.44 7.83
N MET A 209 1.13 -26.86 6.68
CA MET A 209 0.27 -26.73 5.48
C MET A 209 -0.98 -25.88 5.66
N GLN A 210 -1.12 -25.12 6.77
CA GLN A 210 -2.19 -24.14 6.93
C GLN A 210 -2.07 -23.07 5.86
N ILE A 211 -3.14 -22.81 5.13
CA ILE A 211 -3.18 -21.76 4.09
C ILE A 211 -3.19 -20.39 4.79
N ILE A 212 -2.17 -19.58 4.52
CA ILE A 212 -2.04 -18.20 5.00
C ILE A 212 -2.60 -17.22 3.98
N PHE A 213 -2.38 -17.53 2.70
CA PHE A 213 -2.86 -16.72 1.58
C PHE A 213 -3.14 -17.61 0.38
N ALA A 214 -4.19 -17.30 -0.34
CA ALA A 214 -4.49 -17.83 -1.67
C ALA A 214 -4.88 -16.67 -2.57
N ASN A 215 -4.34 -16.62 -3.79
CA ASN A 215 -4.80 -15.63 -4.75
C ASN A 215 -6.12 -16.12 -5.39
N PRO A 216 -6.87 -15.25 -6.12
CA PRO A 216 -8.15 -15.64 -6.70
C PRO A 216 -8.08 -16.87 -7.62
N ALA A 217 -6.96 -17.06 -8.34
CA ALA A 217 -6.77 -18.25 -9.16
C ALA A 217 -6.63 -19.53 -8.32
N ALA A 218 -5.96 -19.43 -7.16
CA ALA A 218 -5.86 -20.55 -6.21
C ALA A 218 -7.20 -20.83 -5.51
N GLU A 219 -7.96 -19.81 -5.16
CA GLU A 219 -9.30 -19.97 -4.58
C GLU A 219 -10.25 -20.69 -5.54
N ALA A 220 -10.25 -20.32 -6.83
CA ALA A 220 -10.98 -21.01 -7.87
C ALA A 220 -10.54 -22.49 -7.96
N LEU A 221 -9.22 -22.75 -7.97
CA LEU A 221 -8.68 -24.10 -8.01
C LEU A 221 -9.14 -24.95 -6.81
N LEU A 222 -9.16 -24.37 -5.59
CA LEU A 222 -9.60 -25.06 -4.37
C LEU A 222 -11.09 -25.37 -4.36
N THR A 223 -11.91 -24.62 -5.10
CA THR A 223 -13.36 -24.83 -5.19
C THR A 223 -13.78 -25.70 -6.36
N GLU A 224 -13.09 -25.59 -7.50
CA GLU A 224 -13.50 -26.21 -8.76
C GLU A 224 -12.90 -27.62 -8.98
N THR A 225 -11.82 -27.97 -8.27
CA THR A 225 -11.13 -29.23 -8.52
C THR A 225 -11.12 -30.16 -7.30
N ALA A 226 -11.29 -31.45 -7.54
CA ALA A 226 -11.09 -32.49 -6.53
C ALA A 226 -9.58 -32.80 -6.29
N SER A 227 -8.70 -32.24 -7.11
CA SER A 227 -7.26 -32.55 -7.07
C SER A 227 -6.50 -31.79 -6.00
N VAL A 228 -6.98 -30.59 -5.66
CA VAL A 228 -6.44 -29.71 -4.63
C VAL A 228 -7.60 -29.21 -3.80
N SER A 229 -7.51 -29.29 -2.50
CA SER A 229 -8.60 -28.93 -1.59
C SER A 229 -8.08 -28.28 -0.32
N SER A 230 -8.97 -27.61 0.39
CA SER A 230 -8.72 -27.09 1.73
C SER A 230 -9.56 -27.84 2.74
N VAL A 231 -8.93 -28.54 3.67
CA VAL A 231 -9.61 -29.24 4.76
C VAL A 231 -9.27 -28.51 6.07
N ARG A 232 -10.27 -27.85 6.67
CA ARG A 232 -10.11 -27.02 7.88
C ARG A 232 -9.00 -25.96 7.74
N GLY A 233 -8.87 -25.38 6.52
CA GLY A 233 -7.85 -24.39 6.22
C GLY A 233 -6.47 -24.97 5.89
N GLN A 234 -6.26 -26.27 5.96
CA GLN A 234 -5.02 -26.92 5.53
C GLN A 234 -5.11 -27.33 4.07
N LEU A 235 -4.03 -27.03 3.33
CA LEU A 235 -3.89 -27.44 1.93
C LEU A 235 -3.70 -28.95 1.85
N SER A 236 -4.47 -29.60 1.01
CA SER A 236 -4.42 -31.05 0.77
C SER A 236 -4.50 -31.36 -0.71
N PHE A 237 -3.75 -32.37 -1.14
CA PHE A 237 -3.73 -32.86 -2.51
C PHE A 237 -4.34 -34.27 -2.55
N ALA A 238 -5.20 -34.53 -3.52
CA ALA A 238 -5.87 -35.81 -3.67
C ALA A 238 -4.91 -37.01 -3.83
N TYR A 239 -3.68 -36.73 -4.26
CA TYR A 239 -2.66 -37.76 -4.47
C TYR A 239 -1.71 -37.84 -3.26
N ALA A 240 -1.76 -38.95 -2.55
CA ALA A 240 -0.98 -39.16 -1.33
C ALA A 240 0.52 -38.92 -1.53
N ASN A 241 1.06 -39.33 -2.68
CA ASN A 241 2.49 -39.10 -3.00
C ASN A 241 2.81 -37.61 -3.18
N ALA A 242 1.97 -36.85 -3.89
CA ALA A 242 2.15 -35.42 -4.06
C ALA A 242 1.96 -34.69 -2.73
N ASN A 243 0.94 -35.04 -1.97
CA ASN A 243 0.68 -34.45 -0.66
C ASN A 243 1.86 -34.66 0.30
N THR A 244 2.42 -35.90 0.33
CA THR A 244 3.60 -36.21 1.13
C THR A 244 4.85 -35.47 0.65
N ALA A 245 5.07 -35.39 -0.67
CA ALA A 245 6.24 -34.73 -1.26
C ALA A 245 6.21 -33.22 -1.02
N ILE A 246 5.04 -32.58 -1.21
CA ILE A 246 4.87 -31.15 -0.97
C ILE A 246 5.04 -30.83 0.52
N GLY A 247 4.40 -31.61 1.41
CA GLY A 247 4.57 -31.42 2.85
C GLY A 247 6.03 -31.55 3.30
N ARG A 248 6.77 -32.53 2.77
CA ARG A 248 8.22 -32.66 3.02
C ARG A 248 9.00 -31.47 2.49
N ALA A 249 8.71 -30.99 1.28
CA ALA A 249 9.38 -29.82 0.69
C ALA A 249 9.15 -28.59 1.55
N VAL A 250 7.91 -28.33 2.01
CA VAL A 250 7.59 -27.23 2.91
C VAL A 250 8.38 -27.33 4.22
N GLN A 251 8.41 -28.51 4.85
CA GLN A 251 9.16 -28.71 6.09
C GLN A 251 10.69 -28.63 5.92
N LEU A 252 11.23 -29.10 4.79
CA LEU A 252 12.65 -28.94 4.49
C LEU A 252 13.02 -27.47 4.32
N GLY A 253 12.19 -26.71 3.60
CA GLY A 253 12.42 -25.28 3.37
C GLY A 253 12.38 -24.44 4.65
N THR A 254 11.72 -24.90 5.72
CA THR A 254 11.71 -24.22 7.03
C THR A 254 12.96 -24.53 7.86
N ARG A 255 13.55 -25.72 7.70
CA ARG A 255 14.73 -26.16 8.47
C ARG A 255 16.03 -25.70 7.84
N ASP A 256 16.10 -25.73 6.52
CA ASP A 256 17.28 -25.34 5.74
C ASP A 256 16.82 -24.66 4.44
N GLU A 257 17.02 -23.34 4.37
CA GLU A 257 16.62 -22.55 3.20
C GLU A 257 17.35 -22.96 1.91
N PHE A 258 18.52 -23.59 2.02
CA PHE A 258 19.31 -24.10 0.89
C PHE A 258 18.85 -25.49 0.43
N ALA A 259 18.08 -26.21 1.24
CA ALA A 259 17.66 -27.59 0.92
C ALA A 259 16.72 -27.66 -0.32
N LEU A 260 15.96 -26.60 -0.60
CA LEU A 260 15.13 -26.48 -1.80
C LEU A 260 15.87 -25.85 -3.00
N GLY A 261 17.08 -25.33 -2.79
CA GLY A 261 17.80 -24.54 -3.78
C GLY A 261 17.14 -23.17 -4.07
N PRO A 262 17.82 -22.29 -4.81
CA PRO A 262 17.30 -20.94 -5.12
C PRO A 262 16.07 -20.95 -6.02
N SER A 263 15.87 -22.02 -6.79
CA SER A 263 14.75 -22.16 -7.74
C SER A 263 13.57 -22.98 -7.21
N GLY A 264 13.61 -23.48 -5.96
CA GLY A 264 12.58 -24.36 -5.43
C GLY A 264 12.55 -25.76 -6.04
N ILE A 265 11.49 -26.52 -5.76
CA ILE A 265 11.30 -27.91 -6.22
C ILE A 265 9.98 -28.04 -6.99
N ASN A 266 10.02 -28.73 -8.14
CA ASN A 266 8.86 -29.10 -8.94
C ASN A 266 8.34 -30.47 -8.56
N ILE A 267 7.06 -30.58 -8.20
CA ILE A 267 6.40 -31.83 -7.81
C ILE A 267 5.24 -32.09 -8.77
N PRO A 268 5.27 -33.20 -9.52
CA PRO A 268 4.18 -33.53 -10.43
C PRO A 268 2.90 -33.90 -9.68
N LEU A 269 1.79 -33.32 -10.11
CA LEU A 269 0.43 -33.64 -9.66
C LEU A 269 -0.15 -34.66 -10.65
N VAL A 270 0.23 -35.94 -10.50
CA VAL A 270 -0.12 -37.01 -11.45
C VAL A 270 -1.54 -37.50 -11.21
N LYS A 271 -2.36 -37.66 -12.29
CA LYS A 271 -3.75 -38.15 -12.37
C LYS A 271 -4.87 -37.11 -12.28
N ALA A 272 -4.66 -35.85 -12.50
CA ALA A 272 -5.78 -34.99 -12.91
C ALA A 272 -6.12 -35.25 -14.39
N MET A 273 -7.36 -35.03 -14.79
CA MET A 273 -7.72 -35.01 -16.21
C MET A 273 -6.88 -34.02 -17.00
N SER A 274 -6.26 -33.05 -16.31
CA SER A 274 -5.22 -32.15 -16.82
C SER A 274 -3.94 -32.33 -16.01
N PRO A 275 -2.78 -32.61 -16.66
CA PRO A 275 -1.47 -32.70 -15.98
C PRO A 275 -1.12 -31.34 -15.36
N ALA A 276 -0.67 -31.39 -14.10
CA ALA A 276 -0.28 -30.18 -13.37
C ALA A 276 1.03 -30.41 -12.61
N VAL A 277 1.74 -29.34 -12.30
CA VAL A 277 2.98 -29.32 -11.52
C VAL A 277 2.84 -28.28 -10.41
N ALA A 278 3.14 -28.69 -9.18
CA ALA A 278 3.31 -27.78 -8.07
C ALA A 278 4.79 -27.38 -7.95
N HIS A 279 5.05 -26.08 -8.00
CA HIS A 279 6.37 -25.51 -7.76
C HIS A 279 6.41 -24.96 -6.35
N VAL A 280 7.25 -25.55 -5.48
CA VAL A 280 7.37 -25.19 -4.06
C VAL A 280 8.63 -24.40 -3.83
N MET A 281 8.50 -23.16 -3.33
CA MET A 281 9.60 -22.27 -2.98
C MET A 281 9.61 -22.01 -1.48
N SER A 282 10.78 -22.05 -0.84
CA SER A 282 10.93 -21.65 0.57
C SER A 282 10.78 -20.14 0.73
N LEU A 283 10.03 -19.73 1.73
CA LEU A 283 9.92 -18.33 2.20
C LEU A 283 10.69 -18.10 3.51
N ALA A 284 11.47 -19.06 3.97
CA ALA A 284 12.20 -19.00 5.24
C ALA A 284 13.27 -17.89 5.30
N ARG A 285 13.59 -17.24 4.18
CA ARG A 285 14.33 -15.97 4.18
C ARG A 285 13.58 -14.95 5.04
N ARG A 286 14.18 -14.60 6.16
CA ARG A 286 13.60 -13.71 7.20
C ARG A 286 12.93 -12.44 6.64
N ASP A 287 13.39 -11.92 5.50
CA ASP A 287 12.86 -10.71 4.88
C ASP A 287 11.52 -10.91 4.16
N ILE A 288 11.24 -12.09 3.61
CA ILE A 288 10.01 -12.35 2.84
C ILE A 288 8.89 -12.87 3.74
N SER A 289 9.19 -13.82 4.63
CA SER A 289 8.20 -14.37 5.57
C SER A 289 7.66 -13.29 6.51
N ALA A 290 8.51 -12.40 7.02
CA ALA A 290 8.10 -11.31 7.89
C ALA A 290 7.16 -10.30 7.21
N ARG A 291 7.20 -10.17 5.87
CA ARG A 291 6.35 -9.26 5.10
C ARG A 291 4.95 -9.79 4.85
N ILE A 292 4.77 -11.11 4.83
CA ILE A 292 3.47 -11.75 4.55
C ILE A 292 2.83 -12.21 5.85
N SER A 293 3.54 -13.04 6.59
CA SER A 293 3.19 -13.55 7.91
C SER A 293 4.41 -14.21 8.54
N PRO A 294 4.65 -14.06 9.85
CA PRO A 294 5.73 -14.77 10.55
C PRO A 294 5.63 -16.30 10.44
N ARG A 295 4.43 -16.84 10.13
CA ARG A 295 4.17 -18.27 9.94
C ARG A 295 4.34 -18.74 8.50
N ALA A 296 4.59 -17.85 7.53
CA ALA A 296 4.75 -18.21 6.13
C ALA A 296 6.01 -19.02 5.93
N ALA A 297 5.86 -20.30 5.51
CA ALA A 297 6.94 -21.25 5.33
C ALA A 297 7.30 -21.43 3.85
N ALA A 298 6.32 -21.53 2.97
CA ALA A 298 6.53 -21.74 1.55
C ALA A 298 5.45 -21.06 0.68
N ALA A 299 5.86 -20.70 -0.56
CA ALA A 299 4.97 -20.37 -1.65
C ALA A 299 4.85 -21.58 -2.60
N ILE A 300 3.63 -21.89 -3.00
CA ILE A 300 3.30 -23.00 -3.90
C ILE A 300 2.59 -22.41 -5.12
N PHE A 301 3.22 -22.53 -6.28
CA PHE A 301 2.65 -22.15 -7.56
C PHE A 301 2.16 -23.43 -8.26
N ILE A 302 0.93 -23.41 -8.80
CA ILE A 302 0.37 -24.57 -9.50
C ILE A 302 0.21 -24.22 -10.99
N ALA A 303 0.98 -24.91 -11.82
CA ALA A 303 0.84 -24.83 -13.28
C ALA A 303 0.06 -26.05 -13.79
N ALA A 304 -1.12 -25.81 -14.35
CA ALA A 304 -1.93 -26.85 -14.98
C ALA A 304 -1.93 -26.69 -16.50
N ALA A 305 -1.84 -27.79 -17.23
CA ALA A 305 -1.98 -27.79 -18.67
C ALA A 305 -3.43 -27.38 -19.03
N GLY A 306 -3.57 -26.41 -19.94
CA GLY A 306 -4.88 -25.90 -20.36
C GLY A 306 -5.39 -24.69 -19.55
N ALA A 307 -4.68 -24.24 -18.52
CA ALA A 307 -4.92 -22.91 -17.96
C ALA A 307 -4.54 -21.86 -19.02
N ALA A 308 -5.53 -21.41 -19.80
CA ALA A 308 -5.32 -20.41 -20.82
C ALA A 308 -5.20 -19.04 -20.14
N SER A 309 -4.00 -18.49 -20.12
CA SER A 309 -3.79 -17.05 -19.92
C SER A 309 -4.52 -16.32 -21.06
N VAL A 310 -5.39 -15.36 -20.71
CA VAL A 310 -6.08 -14.56 -21.75
C VAL A 310 -5.02 -13.69 -22.43
N PRO A 311 -4.79 -13.87 -23.74
CA PRO A 311 -3.74 -13.14 -24.42
C PRO A 311 -3.98 -11.62 -24.35
N ALA A 312 -2.91 -10.86 -24.26
CA ALA A 312 -2.94 -9.40 -24.37
C ALA A 312 -3.21 -8.96 -25.83
N LEU A 313 -4.35 -9.42 -26.39
CA LEU A 313 -4.71 -9.33 -27.82
C LEU A 313 -4.68 -7.90 -28.35
N GLU A 314 -5.08 -6.91 -27.54
CA GLU A 314 -5.07 -5.51 -27.98
C GLU A 314 -3.64 -5.00 -28.17
N ALA A 315 -2.75 -5.31 -27.23
CA ALA A 315 -1.35 -4.91 -27.30
C ALA A 315 -0.62 -5.63 -28.44
N ILE A 316 -0.87 -6.94 -28.60
CA ILE A 316 -0.30 -7.74 -29.69
C ILE A 316 -0.82 -7.25 -31.06
N ALA A 317 -2.11 -6.97 -31.17
CA ALA A 317 -2.69 -6.43 -32.40
C ALA A 317 -2.10 -5.07 -32.74
N ALA A 318 -1.90 -4.19 -31.79
CA ALA A 318 -1.25 -2.90 -31.98
C ALA A 318 0.23 -3.04 -32.41
N LEU A 319 0.97 -3.96 -31.76
CA LEU A 319 2.39 -4.20 -32.01
C LEU A 319 2.65 -4.68 -33.44
N PHE A 320 1.82 -5.61 -33.94
CA PHE A 320 1.99 -6.22 -35.27
C PHE A 320 1.06 -5.66 -36.33
N GLY A 321 0.29 -4.62 -36.02
CA GLY A 321 -0.63 -3.99 -36.99
C GLY A 321 -1.73 -4.94 -37.48
N LEU A 322 -2.27 -5.79 -36.58
CA LEU A 322 -3.34 -6.71 -36.91
C LEU A 322 -4.68 -5.95 -37.04
N THR A 323 -5.44 -6.27 -38.09
CA THR A 323 -6.82 -5.79 -38.23
C THR A 323 -7.75 -6.44 -37.20
N ALA A 324 -8.95 -5.90 -37.04
CA ALA A 324 -9.95 -6.48 -36.14
C ALA A 324 -10.32 -7.95 -36.47
N ALA A 325 -10.29 -8.32 -37.75
CA ALA A 325 -10.54 -9.70 -38.19
C ALA A 325 -9.34 -10.62 -37.86
N GLU A 326 -8.12 -10.17 -38.14
CA GLU A 326 -6.89 -10.88 -37.85
C GLU A 326 -6.69 -11.04 -36.33
N LYS A 327 -7.00 -10.01 -35.55
CA LYS A 327 -6.98 -10.07 -34.07
C LYS A 327 -7.90 -11.17 -33.55
N ARG A 328 -9.13 -11.30 -34.07
CA ARG A 328 -10.05 -12.37 -33.66
C ARG A 328 -9.49 -13.77 -33.98
N VAL A 329 -8.94 -13.93 -35.20
CA VAL A 329 -8.32 -15.20 -35.60
C VAL A 329 -7.11 -15.52 -34.72
N ALA A 330 -6.25 -14.56 -34.45
CA ALA A 330 -5.12 -14.73 -33.52
C ALA A 330 -5.59 -15.12 -32.12
N GLY A 331 -6.69 -14.53 -31.61
CA GLY A 331 -7.30 -14.92 -30.34
C GLY A 331 -7.78 -16.36 -30.32
N HIS A 332 -8.38 -16.84 -31.38
CA HIS A 332 -8.78 -18.25 -31.52
C HIS A 332 -7.57 -19.19 -31.60
N VAL A 333 -6.47 -18.78 -32.25
CA VAL A 333 -5.21 -19.54 -32.26
C VAL A 333 -4.65 -19.65 -30.84
N ALA A 334 -4.62 -18.57 -30.10
CA ALA A 334 -4.15 -18.56 -28.70
C ALA A 334 -5.03 -19.44 -27.79
N ALA A 335 -6.32 -19.58 -28.10
CA ALA A 335 -7.22 -20.51 -27.43
C ALA A 335 -7.04 -21.98 -27.87
N GLY A 336 -6.09 -22.27 -28.75
CA GLY A 336 -5.78 -23.62 -29.21
C GLY A 336 -6.75 -24.19 -30.26
N LEU A 337 -7.60 -23.36 -30.89
CA LEU A 337 -8.55 -23.80 -31.90
C LEU A 337 -7.84 -24.17 -33.20
N THR A 338 -8.26 -25.27 -33.80
CA THR A 338 -7.84 -25.64 -35.17
C THR A 338 -8.43 -24.70 -36.22
N ARG A 339 -7.83 -24.64 -37.40
CA ARG A 339 -8.31 -23.79 -38.50
C ARG A 339 -9.80 -24.00 -38.84
N ARG A 340 -10.29 -25.25 -38.78
CA ARG A 340 -11.70 -25.58 -39.00
C ARG A 340 -12.61 -25.05 -37.90
N GLU A 341 -12.19 -25.18 -36.66
CA GLU A 341 -12.92 -24.63 -35.50
C GLU A 341 -12.96 -23.11 -35.54
N ILE A 342 -11.84 -22.45 -35.93
CA ILE A 342 -11.79 -21.00 -36.13
C ILE A 342 -12.79 -20.56 -37.22
N ALA A 343 -12.85 -21.31 -38.35
CA ALA A 343 -13.79 -21.02 -39.44
C ALA A 343 -15.24 -21.11 -38.95
N ALA A 344 -15.57 -22.16 -38.20
CA ALA A 344 -16.88 -22.35 -37.59
C ALA A 344 -17.22 -21.26 -36.59
N ALA A 345 -16.32 -20.95 -35.66
CA ALA A 345 -16.50 -19.93 -34.64
C ALA A 345 -16.61 -18.50 -35.18
N SER A 346 -15.94 -18.22 -36.31
CA SER A 346 -15.93 -16.90 -36.97
C SER A 346 -17.01 -16.75 -38.03
N GLY A 347 -17.74 -17.81 -38.38
CA GLY A 347 -18.77 -17.78 -39.45
C GLY A 347 -18.24 -17.54 -40.83
N VAL A 348 -16.99 -17.97 -41.13
CA VAL A 348 -16.32 -17.77 -42.43
C VAL A 348 -15.86 -19.10 -43.03
N SER A 349 -15.44 -19.08 -44.31
CA SER A 349 -14.91 -20.28 -44.96
C SER A 349 -13.52 -20.66 -44.43
N ASP A 350 -13.15 -21.94 -44.49
CA ASP A 350 -11.79 -22.42 -44.17
C ASP A 350 -10.73 -21.73 -45.03
N GLY A 351 -11.05 -21.40 -46.31
CA GLY A 351 -10.18 -20.65 -47.20
C GLY A 351 -9.92 -19.21 -46.71
N THR A 352 -10.95 -18.57 -46.13
CA THR A 352 -10.82 -17.22 -45.56
C THR A 352 -9.89 -17.25 -44.34
N VAL A 353 -10.06 -18.21 -43.45
CA VAL A 353 -9.17 -18.37 -42.30
C VAL A 353 -7.75 -18.65 -42.70
N LYS A 354 -7.54 -19.52 -43.72
CA LYS A 354 -6.21 -19.79 -44.29
C LYS A 354 -5.52 -18.51 -44.80
N SER A 355 -6.24 -17.67 -45.52
CA SER A 355 -5.70 -16.39 -46.03
C SER A 355 -5.37 -15.43 -44.87
N GLN A 356 -6.25 -15.32 -43.85
CA GLN A 356 -6.00 -14.47 -42.68
C GLN A 356 -4.80 -14.96 -41.89
N LEU A 357 -4.66 -16.28 -41.66
CA LEU A 357 -3.49 -16.85 -40.97
C LEU A 357 -2.20 -16.57 -41.73
N ALA A 358 -2.18 -16.69 -43.07
CA ALA A 358 -1.00 -16.34 -43.87
C ALA A 358 -0.59 -14.87 -43.63
N THR A 359 -1.55 -13.94 -43.68
CA THR A 359 -1.27 -12.52 -43.42
C THR A 359 -0.79 -12.27 -41.96
N ILE A 360 -1.34 -12.99 -40.98
CA ILE A 360 -0.89 -12.89 -39.59
C ILE A 360 0.55 -13.39 -39.49
N PHE A 361 0.88 -14.55 -40.10
CA PHE A 361 2.24 -15.09 -40.07
C PHE A 361 3.26 -14.13 -40.67
N ASP A 362 2.92 -13.50 -41.82
CA ASP A 362 3.77 -12.48 -42.42
C ASP A 362 4.00 -11.29 -41.50
N LYS A 363 2.94 -10.81 -40.82
CA LYS A 363 3.02 -9.66 -39.93
C LYS A 363 3.77 -9.96 -38.60
N THR A 364 3.64 -11.19 -38.09
CA THR A 364 4.26 -11.63 -36.84
C THR A 364 5.61 -12.32 -37.02
N ALA A 365 6.05 -12.49 -38.27
CA ALA A 365 7.24 -13.24 -38.64
C ALA A 365 7.25 -14.69 -38.06
N THR A 366 6.08 -15.35 -38.05
CA THR A 366 5.92 -16.74 -37.64
C THR A 366 5.67 -17.63 -38.85
N GLY A 367 6.10 -18.89 -38.81
CA GLY A 367 5.97 -19.80 -39.96
C GLY A 367 4.71 -20.67 -39.93
N ASP A 368 4.12 -20.85 -38.76
CA ASP A 368 2.94 -21.69 -38.58
C ASP A 368 2.09 -21.29 -37.37
N GLN A 369 0.96 -21.98 -37.20
CA GLN A 369 0.00 -21.70 -36.13
C GLN A 369 0.60 -21.97 -34.74
N ARG A 370 1.50 -22.94 -34.61
CA ARG A 370 2.15 -23.30 -33.35
C ARG A 370 3.17 -22.23 -32.92
N GLU A 371 3.93 -21.71 -33.86
CA GLU A 371 4.85 -20.60 -33.60
C GLU A 371 4.10 -19.33 -33.22
N LEU A 372 2.99 -19.05 -33.86
CA LEU A 372 2.11 -17.92 -33.51
C LEU A 372 1.53 -18.11 -32.08
N GLU A 373 1.07 -19.31 -31.74
CA GLU A 373 0.59 -19.60 -30.37
C GLU A 373 1.68 -19.38 -29.32
N LEU A 374 2.91 -19.84 -29.61
CA LEU A 374 4.06 -19.67 -28.72
C LEU A 374 4.40 -18.19 -28.55
N LEU A 375 4.50 -17.43 -29.64
CA LEU A 375 4.75 -15.99 -29.63
C LEU A 375 3.70 -15.24 -28.78
N MET A 376 2.43 -15.56 -28.98
CA MET A 376 1.35 -14.94 -28.20
C MET A 376 1.43 -15.28 -26.71
N ARG A 377 1.83 -16.50 -26.37
CA ARG A 377 2.04 -16.92 -24.99
C ARG A 377 3.22 -16.18 -24.35
N GLU A 378 4.33 -16.04 -25.07
CA GLU A 378 5.52 -15.32 -24.59
C GLU A 378 5.25 -13.81 -24.37
N LEU A 379 4.41 -13.19 -25.22
CA LEU A 379 4.03 -11.78 -25.10
C LEU A 379 2.89 -11.54 -24.11
N THR A 380 2.27 -12.58 -23.61
CA THR A 380 1.17 -12.46 -22.65
C THR A 380 1.74 -12.41 -21.23
N PRO A 381 1.56 -11.32 -20.49
CA PRO A 381 1.98 -11.26 -19.09
C PRO A 381 1.17 -12.27 -18.26
N PRO A 382 1.74 -12.85 -17.19
CA PRO A 382 1.06 -13.79 -16.30
C PRO A 382 0.08 -13.07 -15.35
N LEU A 383 -0.62 -12.05 -15.85
CA LEU A 383 -1.53 -11.20 -15.09
C LEU A 383 -2.96 -11.45 -15.54
N ARG A 384 -3.88 -11.43 -14.59
CA ARG A 384 -5.32 -11.54 -14.87
C ARG A 384 -5.79 -10.34 -15.67
N SER A 385 -6.57 -10.61 -16.70
CA SER A 385 -7.32 -9.56 -17.40
C SER A 385 -8.41 -9.04 -16.46
N ALA A 386 -8.53 -7.71 -16.39
CA ALA A 386 -9.54 -7.05 -15.58
C ALA A 386 -10.97 -7.35 -16.06
#